data_2f88300b3b46bce3f8608ee216ecb830
#
_entry.id   2f88300b3b46bce3f8608ee216ecb830
#
_cell.length_a   1.000
_cell.length_b   1.000
_cell.length_c   1.000
_cell.angle_alpha   90.00
_cell.angle_beta   90.00
_cell.angle_gamma   90.00
#
_symmetry.space_group_name_H-M   'P 1'
#
loop_
_entity.id
_entity.type
_entity.pdbx_description
1 polymer ?
#
loop_
_entity_poly.entity_id
_entity_poly.type
_entity_poly.pdbx_seq_one_letter_code
_entity_poly.pdbx_strand_id
1 'polypeptide(L)'
;QERNVRLNILPRWGEVKLKDVSRTEYQKWINELRFNYSEGTVRRIHSLMNTALNDAVHEFRILRENPVTRIKIPKETKNNKEIKFFTVDQLEKFLNQVKEPQKNSKYKHSIQYYVLFSLMARTGLRIGEALALTWNDIDFEECTIKVNKTLVYPTNSTPYLSTPKSKAGLRIIKLDIHTVQLLKKHRINRKEVVLKYKNYKKPEDDIVFYQHDGRWLRTNVVREYFKEICKRAELPILSPHALRHSHAVHLIEAKADLKFVSERLGHSSIKITADTYLHVTKKIENDALEMYLRYTNI
;
A
#
# COMPACT_ATOMS: atom_id res chain seq x y z
N GLN A 1 -6.42 15.06 3.12
CA GLN A 1 -7.67 15.81 2.94
C GLN A 1 -7.38 17.31 2.84
N GLU A 2 -6.74 17.90 3.84
CA GLU A 2 -6.37 19.32 3.93
C GLU A 2 -5.69 19.85 2.65
N ARG A 3 -4.71 19.12 2.10
CA ARG A 3 -4.04 19.52 0.85
C ARG A 3 -5.02 19.70 -0.32
N ASN A 4 -6.00 18.81 -0.47
CA ASN A 4 -6.99 18.92 -1.55
C ASN A 4 -7.93 20.10 -1.33
N VAL A 5 -8.30 20.36 -0.09
CA VAL A 5 -9.11 21.54 0.26
C VAL A 5 -8.34 22.81 -0.10
N ARG A 6 -7.10 22.96 0.40
CA ARG A 6 -6.30 24.16 0.21
C ARG A 6 -5.90 24.41 -1.25
N LEU A 7 -5.57 23.37 -2.02
CA LEU A 7 -5.04 23.54 -3.38
C LEU A 7 -6.13 23.52 -4.46
N ASN A 8 -7.28 22.91 -4.20
CA ASN A 8 -8.29 22.74 -5.23
C ASN A 8 -9.63 23.40 -4.89
N ILE A 9 -10.11 23.27 -3.64
CA ILE A 9 -11.44 23.76 -3.26
C ILE A 9 -11.40 25.26 -2.93
N LEU A 10 -10.55 25.67 -1.98
CA LEU A 10 -10.49 27.06 -1.52
C LEU A 10 -10.17 28.06 -2.64
N PRO A 11 -9.26 27.83 -3.59
CA PRO A 11 -8.97 28.80 -4.64
C PRO A 11 -10.17 29.10 -5.56
N ARG A 12 -11.10 28.15 -5.69
CA ARG A 12 -12.28 28.30 -6.56
C ARG A 12 -13.56 28.65 -5.79
N TRP A 13 -13.72 28.11 -4.58
CA TRP A 13 -14.98 28.15 -3.85
C TRP A 13 -14.89 28.85 -2.48
N GLY A 14 -13.66 29.20 -2.02
CA GLY A 14 -13.44 29.76 -0.68
C GLY A 14 -14.16 31.08 -0.45
N GLU A 15 -14.26 31.94 -1.47
CA GLU A 15 -14.92 33.26 -1.41
C GLU A 15 -16.39 33.23 -1.88
N VAL A 16 -16.86 32.06 -2.38
CA VAL A 16 -18.24 31.93 -2.87
C VAL A 16 -19.17 31.63 -1.71
N LYS A 17 -20.21 32.41 -1.55
CA LYS A 17 -21.26 32.16 -0.53
C LYS A 17 -21.91 30.80 -0.81
N LEU A 18 -22.16 30.00 0.22
CA LEU A 18 -22.72 28.64 0.07
C LEU A 18 -24.03 28.61 -0.72
N LYS A 19 -24.88 29.64 -0.56
CA LYS A 19 -26.15 29.79 -1.29
C LYS A 19 -25.99 30.05 -2.79
N ASP A 20 -24.80 30.54 -3.21
CA ASP A 20 -24.51 30.92 -4.59
C ASP A 20 -23.77 29.79 -5.34
N VAL A 21 -23.52 28.67 -4.68
CA VAL A 21 -22.91 27.48 -5.32
C VAL A 21 -23.92 26.86 -6.29
N SER A 22 -23.72 27.09 -7.58
CA SER A 22 -24.60 26.53 -8.60
C SER A 22 -24.10 25.18 -9.08
N ARG A 23 -25.05 24.27 -9.32
CA ARG A 23 -24.75 22.93 -9.84
C ARG A 23 -24.02 22.97 -11.18
N THR A 24 -24.42 23.91 -12.05
CA THR A 24 -23.86 24.02 -13.40
C THR A 24 -22.40 24.46 -13.35
N GLU A 25 -22.07 25.49 -12.55
CA GLU A 25 -20.69 25.93 -12.41
C GLU A 25 -19.82 24.89 -11.70
N TYR A 26 -20.38 24.21 -10.70
CA TYR A 26 -19.68 23.14 -10.04
C TYR A 26 -19.38 21.96 -10.98
N GLN A 27 -20.32 21.58 -11.86
CA GLN A 27 -20.10 20.56 -12.88
C GLN A 27 -19.02 20.96 -13.89
N LYS A 28 -18.99 22.24 -14.31
CA LYS A 28 -17.91 22.77 -15.18
C LYS A 28 -16.55 22.61 -14.51
N TRP A 29 -16.44 23.02 -13.25
CA TRP A 29 -15.21 22.90 -12.48
C TRP A 29 -14.78 21.43 -12.30
N ILE A 30 -15.68 20.49 -12.04
CA ILE A 30 -15.37 19.06 -12.01
C ILE A 30 -14.82 18.57 -13.36
N ASN A 31 -15.36 19.05 -14.46
CA ASN A 31 -14.87 18.70 -15.80
C ASN A 31 -13.45 19.29 -16.03
N GLU A 32 -13.20 20.52 -15.62
CA GLU A 32 -11.88 21.17 -15.67
C GLU A 32 -10.83 20.41 -14.83
N LEU A 33 -11.19 19.99 -13.61
CA LEU A 33 -10.30 19.17 -12.77
C LEU A 33 -9.87 17.86 -13.46
N ARG A 34 -10.71 17.30 -14.33
CA ARG A 34 -10.38 16.05 -15.06
C ARG A 34 -9.24 16.21 -16.07
N PHE A 35 -8.95 17.41 -16.54
CA PHE A 35 -7.78 17.65 -17.41
C PHE A 35 -6.45 17.48 -16.63
N ASN A 36 -6.45 17.80 -15.34
CA ASN A 36 -5.22 17.82 -14.53
C ASN A 36 -5.12 16.67 -13.54
N TYR A 37 -6.23 15.99 -13.23
CA TYR A 37 -6.29 14.96 -12.18
C TYR A 37 -6.96 13.67 -12.66
N SER A 38 -6.52 12.53 -12.10
CA SER A 38 -7.17 11.24 -12.30
C SER A 38 -8.61 11.25 -11.75
N GLU A 39 -9.47 10.38 -12.29
CA GLU A 39 -10.84 10.20 -11.81
C GLU A 39 -10.91 10.01 -10.28
N GLY A 40 -10.03 9.17 -9.73
CA GLY A 40 -9.98 8.90 -8.30
C GLY A 40 -9.59 10.12 -7.45
N THR A 41 -8.78 11.04 -7.99
CA THR A 41 -8.45 12.30 -7.32
C THR A 41 -9.63 13.24 -7.35
N VAL A 42 -10.30 13.40 -8.50
CA VAL A 42 -11.49 14.24 -8.64
C VAL A 42 -12.63 13.73 -7.75
N ARG A 43 -12.83 12.40 -7.68
CA ARG A 43 -13.82 11.81 -6.73
C ARG A 43 -13.54 12.20 -5.27
N ARG A 44 -12.26 12.19 -4.86
CA ARG A 44 -11.90 12.62 -3.49
C ARG A 44 -12.16 14.11 -3.25
N ILE A 45 -11.82 14.96 -4.22
CA ILE A 45 -12.08 16.41 -4.12
C ILE A 45 -13.59 16.65 -4.03
N HIS A 46 -14.37 16.02 -4.91
CA HIS A 46 -15.84 16.10 -4.88
C HIS A 46 -16.43 15.57 -3.56
N SER A 47 -15.94 14.45 -3.05
CA SER A 47 -16.41 13.89 -1.77
C SER A 47 -16.20 14.85 -0.61
N LEU A 48 -15.07 15.57 -0.55
CA LEU A 48 -14.82 16.56 0.50
C LEU A 48 -15.83 17.72 0.43
N MET A 49 -16.08 18.27 -0.76
CA MET A 49 -17.04 19.35 -0.95
C MET A 49 -18.47 18.87 -0.68
N ASN A 50 -18.81 17.69 -1.17
CA ASN A 50 -20.14 17.10 -0.95
C ASN A 50 -20.41 16.84 0.54
N THR A 51 -19.43 16.38 1.30
CA THR A 51 -19.57 16.22 2.75
C THR A 51 -19.81 17.56 3.44
N ALA A 52 -19.00 18.58 3.16
CA ALA A 52 -19.17 19.91 3.76
C ALA A 52 -20.52 20.53 3.44
N LEU A 53 -21.01 20.36 2.20
CA LEU A 53 -22.34 20.88 1.82
C LEU A 53 -23.50 20.06 2.42
N ASN A 54 -23.32 18.75 2.62
CA ASN A 54 -24.28 17.94 3.37
C ASN A 54 -24.37 18.39 4.84
N ASP A 55 -23.23 18.66 5.48
CA ASP A 55 -23.19 19.18 6.85
C ASP A 55 -23.88 20.55 6.93
N ALA A 56 -23.69 21.43 5.90
CA ALA A 56 -24.39 22.71 5.79
C ALA A 56 -25.94 22.57 5.69
N VAL A 57 -26.42 21.47 5.11
CA VAL A 57 -27.86 21.15 5.02
C VAL A 57 -28.37 20.51 6.32
N HIS A 58 -27.71 19.43 6.79
CA HIS A 58 -28.26 18.55 7.82
C HIS A 58 -27.90 18.99 9.24
N GLU A 59 -26.65 19.43 9.45
CA GLU A 59 -26.17 19.85 10.79
C GLU A 59 -26.41 21.34 11.03
N PHE A 60 -25.92 22.17 10.11
CA PHE A 60 -25.96 23.64 10.29
C PHE A 60 -27.25 24.31 9.80
N ARG A 61 -28.04 23.61 8.97
CA ARG A 61 -29.30 24.11 8.39
C ARG A 61 -29.18 25.47 7.67
N ILE A 62 -28.01 25.72 7.07
CA ILE A 62 -27.68 26.92 6.30
C ILE A 62 -28.25 26.83 4.89
N LEU A 63 -28.29 25.62 4.33
CA LEU A 63 -28.83 25.33 3.01
C LEU A 63 -30.08 24.45 3.12
N ARG A 64 -31.03 24.65 2.19
CA ARG A 64 -32.23 23.79 2.08
C ARG A 64 -31.90 22.42 1.46
N GLU A 65 -31.01 22.41 0.46
CA GLU A 65 -30.56 21.22 -0.25
C GLU A 65 -29.10 21.34 -0.68
N ASN A 66 -28.46 20.23 -0.92
CA ASN A 66 -27.09 20.20 -1.39
C ASN A 66 -27.05 20.29 -2.93
N PRO A 67 -26.51 21.40 -3.50
CA PRO A 67 -26.52 21.63 -4.94
C PRO A 67 -25.64 20.67 -5.73
N VAL A 68 -24.73 19.91 -5.08
CA VAL A 68 -23.74 19.06 -5.77
C VAL A 68 -24.03 17.55 -5.67
N THR A 69 -25.21 17.13 -5.21
CA THR A 69 -25.56 15.72 -4.99
C THR A 69 -25.57 14.85 -6.26
N ARG A 70 -25.91 15.43 -7.42
CA ARG A 70 -26.06 14.71 -8.69
C ARG A 70 -24.99 15.06 -9.73
N ILE A 71 -23.78 15.34 -9.27
CA ILE A 71 -22.65 15.67 -10.14
C ILE A 71 -22.13 14.42 -10.87
N LYS A 72 -21.89 14.55 -12.16
CA LYS A 72 -21.30 13.48 -12.98
C LYS A 72 -19.78 13.69 -13.06
N ILE A 73 -19.02 12.77 -12.54
CA ILE A 73 -17.56 12.77 -12.70
C ILE A 73 -17.26 12.01 -14.00
N PRO A 74 -16.60 12.66 -14.98
CA PRO A 74 -16.25 11.98 -16.23
C PRO A 74 -15.36 10.79 -15.94
N LYS A 75 -15.79 9.61 -16.42
CA LYS A 75 -15.02 8.36 -16.25
C LYS A 75 -13.76 8.42 -17.12
N GLU A 76 -12.65 7.89 -16.61
CA GLU A 76 -11.58 7.51 -17.52
C GLU A 76 -12.14 6.48 -18.48
N THR A 77 -11.95 6.67 -19.80
CA THR A 77 -12.06 5.56 -20.76
C THR A 77 -11.18 4.46 -20.19
N LYS A 78 -11.79 3.30 -19.91
CA LYS A 78 -11.10 2.17 -19.28
C LYS A 78 -9.91 1.74 -20.14
N ASN A 79 -8.79 2.40 -20.05
CA ASN A 79 -7.54 1.71 -20.14
C ASN A 79 -7.50 0.81 -18.91
N ASN A 80 -7.63 -0.49 -19.10
CA ASN A 80 -7.38 -1.47 -18.05
C ASN A 80 -6.06 -1.08 -17.42
N LYS A 81 -6.09 -0.49 -16.21
CA LYS A 81 -4.87 -0.17 -15.48
C LYS A 81 -4.25 -1.51 -15.15
N GLU A 82 -3.36 -1.95 -16.04
CA GLU A 82 -2.56 -3.14 -15.76
C GLU A 82 -1.91 -2.99 -14.40
N ILE A 83 -2.10 -3.99 -13.58
CA ILE A 83 -1.48 -4.00 -12.25
C ILE A 83 0.02 -4.11 -12.46
N LYS A 84 0.73 -3.15 -11.92
CA LYS A 84 2.19 -3.12 -11.97
C LYS A 84 2.74 -4.03 -10.87
N PHE A 85 3.30 -5.14 -11.27
CA PHE A 85 3.96 -6.11 -10.40
C PHE A 85 5.30 -6.55 -11.03
N PHE A 86 6.13 -7.21 -10.28
CA PHE A 86 7.34 -7.86 -10.79
C PHE A 86 7.06 -9.31 -11.15
N THR A 87 7.53 -9.77 -12.29
CA THR A 87 7.63 -11.20 -12.59
C THR A 87 8.57 -11.88 -11.61
N VAL A 88 8.62 -13.22 -11.58
CA VAL A 88 9.52 -13.97 -10.69
C VAL A 88 10.96 -13.55 -10.91
N ASP A 89 11.43 -13.49 -12.17
CA ASP A 89 12.80 -13.10 -12.54
C ASP A 89 13.10 -11.64 -12.14
N GLN A 90 12.14 -10.73 -12.38
CA GLN A 90 12.29 -9.33 -11.99
C GLN A 90 12.38 -9.17 -10.47
N LEU A 91 11.57 -9.92 -9.72
CA LEU A 91 11.60 -9.91 -8.26
C LEU A 91 12.92 -10.44 -7.73
N GLU A 92 13.45 -11.51 -8.31
CA GLU A 92 14.75 -12.05 -7.96
C GLU A 92 15.87 -11.05 -8.26
N LYS A 93 15.89 -10.47 -9.46
CA LYS A 93 16.83 -9.41 -9.86
C LYS A 93 16.77 -8.22 -8.89
N PHE A 94 15.57 -7.78 -8.50
CA PHE A 94 15.37 -6.72 -7.52
C PHE A 94 15.97 -7.08 -6.16
N LEU A 95 15.65 -8.25 -5.61
CA LEU A 95 16.11 -8.67 -4.30
C LEU A 95 17.65 -8.89 -4.28
N ASN A 96 18.23 -9.42 -5.36
CA ASN A 96 19.67 -9.56 -5.49
C ASN A 96 20.36 -8.19 -5.50
N GLN A 97 19.82 -7.20 -6.22
CA GLN A 97 20.35 -5.83 -6.22
C GLN A 97 20.30 -5.17 -4.84
N VAL A 98 19.29 -5.48 -4.01
CA VAL A 98 19.20 -4.98 -2.62
C VAL A 98 20.30 -5.59 -1.73
N LYS A 99 20.71 -6.84 -1.99
CA LYS A 99 21.79 -7.52 -1.23
C LYS A 99 23.16 -6.90 -1.46
N GLU A 100 23.38 -6.34 -2.67
CA GLU A 100 24.69 -5.80 -3.04
C GLU A 100 25.17 -4.73 -2.07
N PRO A 101 26.41 -4.85 -1.53
CA PRO A 101 26.96 -3.84 -0.64
C PRO A 101 27.11 -2.50 -1.34
N GLN A 102 26.60 -1.46 -0.72
CA GLN A 102 26.64 -0.11 -1.30
C GLN A 102 27.71 0.72 -0.60
N LYS A 103 28.91 0.79 -1.19
CA LYS A 103 30.07 1.51 -0.61
C LYS A 103 29.79 3.01 -0.33
N ASN A 104 28.97 3.67 -1.14
CA ASN A 104 28.69 5.13 -1.04
C ASN A 104 27.20 5.47 -0.86
N SER A 105 26.39 4.54 -0.38
CA SER A 105 24.95 4.80 -0.20
C SER A 105 24.67 5.57 1.09
N LYS A 106 23.79 6.56 0.99
CA LYS A 106 23.16 7.19 2.16
C LYS A 106 22.35 6.20 3.02
N TYR A 107 22.06 5.00 2.48
CA TYR A 107 21.34 3.92 3.13
C TYR A 107 22.32 2.91 3.75
N LYS A 108 22.88 3.26 4.92
CA LYS A 108 23.93 2.49 5.60
C LYS A 108 23.57 1.07 6.06
N HIS A 109 22.29 0.68 6.00
CA HIS A 109 21.77 -0.61 6.48
C HIS A 109 21.09 -1.41 5.37
N SER A 110 21.82 -1.76 4.32
CA SER A 110 21.29 -2.53 3.17
C SER A 110 20.63 -3.84 3.59
N ILE A 111 21.16 -4.55 4.58
CA ILE A 111 20.61 -5.81 5.09
C ILE A 111 19.17 -5.63 5.60
N GLN A 112 18.88 -4.55 6.36
CA GLN A 112 17.54 -4.28 6.86
C GLN A 112 16.52 -4.10 5.73
N TYR A 113 16.90 -3.39 4.67
CA TYR A 113 16.03 -3.20 3.51
C TYR A 113 15.81 -4.50 2.74
N TYR A 114 16.85 -5.34 2.64
CA TYR A 114 16.71 -6.66 2.04
C TYR A 114 15.70 -7.51 2.83
N VAL A 115 15.80 -7.53 4.15
CA VAL A 115 14.84 -8.22 5.02
C VAL A 115 13.43 -7.67 4.85
N LEU A 116 13.27 -6.35 4.84
CA LEU A 116 11.99 -5.67 4.68
C LEU A 116 11.33 -6.03 3.34
N PHE A 117 12.06 -5.89 2.24
CA PHE A 117 11.50 -6.16 0.91
C PHE A 117 11.25 -7.64 0.67
N SER A 118 12.14 -8.52 1.15
CA SER A 118 11.91 -9.96 1.12
C SER A 118 10.68 -10.37 1.92
N LEU A 119 10.50 -9.82 3.12
CA LEU A 119 9.33 -10.05 3.95
C LEU A 119 8.05 -9.60 3.22
N MET A 120 8.04 -8.39 2.68
CA MET A 120 6.87 -7.87 1.93
C MET A 120 6.56 -8.72 0.70
N ALA A 121 7.57 -9.17 -0.04
CA ALA A 121 7.41 -10.01 -1.22
C ALA A 121 6.85 -11.41 -0.87
N ARG A 122 7.23 -11.98 0.27
CA ARG A 122 6.84 -13.33 0.70
C ARG A 122 5.57 -13.38 1.53
N THR A 123 5.10 -12.25 2.04
CA THR A 123 3.90 -12.19 2.92
C THR A 123 2.77 -11.33 2.37
N GLY A 124 3.06 -10.46 1.39
CA GLY A 124 2.10 -9.50 0.89
C GLY A 124 1.72 -8.39 1.87
N LEU A 125 2.49 -8.17 2.93
CA LEU A 125 2.27 -7.07 3.88
C LEU A 125 2.25 -5.71 3.19
N ARG A 126 1.36 -4.82 3.66
CA ARG A 126 1.44 -3.41 3.29
C ARG A 126 2.67 -2.77 3.96
N ILE A 127 3.28 -1.78 3.31
CA ILE A 127 4.46 -1.09 3.87
C ILE A 127 4.22 -0.58 5.30
N GLY A 128 3.04 -0.03 5.60
CA GLY A 128 2.70 0.44 6.94
C GLY A 128 2.56 -0.71 7.95
N GLU A 129 2.06 -1.87 7.54
CA GLU A 129 1.98 -3.08 8.37
C GLU A 129 3.39 -3.63 8.64
N ALA A 130 4.23 -3.75 7.61
CA ALA A 130 5.60 -4.24 7.74
C ALA A 130 6.44 -3.33 8.67
N LEU A 131 6.33 -2.01 8.52
CA LEU A 131 7.06 -1.06 9.36
C LEU A 131 6.53 -0.96 10.80
N ALA A 132 5.28 -1.39 11.04
CA ALA A 132 4.69 -1.44 12.37
C ALA A 132 5.07 -2.69 13.18
N LEU A 133 5.71 -3.70 12.55
CA LEU A 133 6.05 -4.95 13.22
C LEU A 133 7.00 -4.73 14.38
N THR A 134 6.67 -5.39 15.48
CA THR A 134 7.55 -5.58 16.63
C THR A 134 7.97 -7.04 16.73
N TRP A 135 9.03 -7.34 17.47
CA TRP A 135 9.47 -8.72 17.65
C TRP A 135 8.44 -9.59 18.39
N ASN A 136 7.54 -8.96 19.16
CA ASN A 136 6.43 -9.64 19.84
C ASN A 136 5.30 -10.06 18.88
N ASP A 137 5.27 -9.52 17.66
CA ASP A 137 4.31 -9.93 16.62
C ASP A 137 4.79 -11.17 15.85
N ILE A 138 6.04 -11.62 16.06
CA ILE A 138 6.67 -12.72 15.34
C ILE A 138 6.82 -13.91 16.25
N ASP A 139 6.12 -14.98 15.93
CA ASP A 139 6.30 -16.27 16.57
C ASP A 139 7.27 -17.12 15.73
N PHE A 140 8.46 -17.38 16.31
CA PHE A 140 9.52 -18.13 15.65
C PHE A 140 9.35 -19.65 15.77
N GLU A 141 8.52 -20.13 16.70
CA GLU A 141 8.20 -21.54 16.89
C GLU A 141 7.11 -21.97 15.93
N GLU A 142 5.99 -21.22 15.94
CA GLU A 142 4.88 -21.45 15.04
C GLU A 142 5.12 -20.92 13.62
N CYS A 143 6.23 -20.24 13.38
CA CYS A 143 6.57 -19.61 12.09
C CYS A 143 5.46 -18.68 11.60
N THR A 144 4.98 -17.78 12.45
CA THR A 144 3.88 -16.86 12.10
C THR A 144 4.19 -15.40 12.41
N ILE A 145 3.46 -14.50 11.71
CA ILE A 145 3.41 -13.08 12.02
C ILE A 145 1.96 -12.68 12.28
N LYS A 146 1.74 -11.99 13.39
CA LYS A 146 0.47 -11.35 13.75
C LYS A 146 0.42 -9.93 13.20
N VAL A 147 -0.49 -9.69 12.25
CA VAL A 147 -0.74 -8.35 11.68
C VAL A 147 -1.90 -7.73 12.42
N ASN A 148 -1.64 -6.77 13.30
CA ASN A 148 -2.64 -6.15 14.17
C ASN A 148 -2.54 -4.62 14.21
N LYS A 149 -1.55 -4.03 13.54
CA LYS A 149 -1.28 -2.59 13.55
C LYS A 149 -0.65 -2.12 12.24
N THR A 150 -0.70 -0.82 12.01
CA THR A 150 -0.06 -0.14 10.88
C THR A 150 0.56 1.16 11.33
N LEU A 151 1.74 1.46 10.83
CA LEU A 151 2.44 2.70 11.10
C LEU A 151 1.91 3.81 10.20
N VAL A 152 1.44 4.90 10.81
CA VAL A 152 0.93 6.08 10.13
C VAL A 152 1.89 7.24 10.31
N TYR A 153 2.25 7.90 9.19
CA TYR A 153 3.03 9.14 9.19
C TYR A 153 2.14 10.31 8.77
N PRO A 154 1.60 11.10 9.70
CA PRO A 154 0.90 12.34 9.36
C PRO A 154 1.88 13.38 8.78
N THR A 155 1.35 14.35 8.04
CA THR A 155 2.17 15.36 7.34
C THR A 155 2.95 16.27 8.30
N ASN A 156 2.36 16.63 9.46
CA ASN A 156 2.94 17.60 10.41
C ASN A 156 2.89 17.09 11.86
N SER A 157 2.97 15.79 12.08
CA SER A 157 2.86 15.20 13.41
C SER A 157 3.81 14.01 13.57
N THR A 158 3.98 13.56 14.79
CA THR A 158 4.75 12.36 15.12
C THR A 158 4.08 11.12 14.54
N PRO A 159 4.85 10.11 14.09
CA PRO A 159 4.30 8.84 13.66
C PRO A 159 3.59 8.14 14.82
N TYR A 160 2.53 7.42 14.52
CA TYR A 160 1.79 6.64 15.50
C TYR A 160 1.32 5.31 14.93
N LEU A 161 1.07 4.35 15.82
CA LEU A 161 0.48 3.07 15.47
C LEU A 161 -1.05 3.20 15.45
N SER A 162 -1.67 2.69 14.39
CA SER A 162 -3.11 2.62 14.24
C SER A 162 -3.54 1.18 14.05
N THR A 163 -4.73 0.83 14.51
CA THR A 163 -5.35 -0.45 14.18
C THR A 163 -5.75 -0.51 12.70
N PRO A 164 -5.79 -1.69 12.08
CA PRO A 164 -6.31 -1.84 10.73
C PRO A 164 -7.75 -1.35 10.62
N LYS A 165 -8.08 -0.68 9.51
CA LYS A 165 -9.41 -0.09 9.27
C LYS A 165 -10.54 -1.12 9.16
N SER A 166 -10.24 -2.39 8.96
CA SER A 166 -11.22 -3.48 8.84
C SER A 166 -10.81 -4.69 9.65
N LYS A 167 -11.78 -5.50 10.09
CA LYS A 167 -11.52 -6.79 10.77
C LYS A 167 -10.62 -7.72 9.95
N ALA A 168 -10.77 -7.74 8.63
CA ALA A 168 -9.92 -8.52 7.73
C ALA A 168 -8.45 -8.07 7.72
N GLY A 169 -8.15 -6.85 8.18
CA GLY A 169 -6.78 -6.39 8.38
C GLY A 169 -6.07 -7.07 9.54
N LEU A 170 -6.83 -7.58 10.53
CA LEU A 170 -6.32 -8.38 11.64
C LEU A 170 -6.18 -9.82 11.17
N ARG A 171 -4.94 -10.31 11.06
CA ARG A 171 -4.68 -11.66 10.54
C ARG A 171 -3.36 -12.22 11.02
N ILE A 172 -3.23 -13.54 10.96
CA ILE A 172 -1.98 -14.26 11.18
C ILE A 172 -1.49 -14.77 9.81
N ILE A 173 -0.22 -14.53 9.51
CA ILE A 173 0.41 -14.98 8.27
C ILE A 173 1.46 -16.03 8.59
N LYS A 174 1.31 -17.23 8.04
CA LYS A 174 2.33 -18.28 8.13
C LYS A 174 3.54 -17.91 7.27
N LEU A 175 4.75 -18.09 7.83
CA LEU A 175 6.02 -17.82 7.19
C LEU A 175 6.66 -19.11 6.67
N ASP A 176 7.39 -19.00 5.57
CA ASP A 176 8.32 -20.04 5.16
C ASP A 176 9.60 -20.00 6.00
N ILE A 177 10.29 -21.14 6.06
CA ILE A 177 11.50 -21.31 6.89
C ILE A 177 12.62 -20.32 6.53
N HIS A 178 12.74 -19.97 5.24
CA HIS A 178 13.75 -19.03 4.79
C HIS A 178 13.47 -17.62 5.34
N THR A 179 12.20 -17.18 5.33
CA THR A 179 11.79 -15.91 5.93
C THR A 179 12.05 -15.86 7.44
N VAL A 180 11.79 -16.97 8.14
CA VAL A 180 12.09 -17.12 9.57
C VAL A 180 13.60 -16.97 9.84
N GLN A 181 14.44 -17.68 9.08
CA GLN A 181 15.91 -17.59 9.20
C GLN A 181 16.41 -16.16 8.93
N LEU A 182 15.86 -15.51 7.91
CA LEU A 182 16.18 -14.13 7.57
C LEU A 182 15.87 -13.15 8.70
N LEU A 183 14.70 -13.29 9.33
CA LEU A 183 14.29 -12.50 10.48
C LEU A 183 15.17 -12.77 11.71
N LYS A 184 15.50 -14.03 12.01
CA LYS A 184 16.45 -14.40 13.09
C LYS A 184 17.81 -13.72 12.88
N LYS A 185 18.37 -13.79 11.66
CA LYS A 185 19.63 -13.13 11.31
C LYS A 185 19.54 -11.61 11.46
N HIS A 186 18.42 -11.01 11.06
CA HIS A 186 18.19 -9.58 11.22
C HIS A 186 18.14 -9.17 12.70
N ARG A 187 17.51 -9.97 13.56
CA ARG A 187 17.46 -9.73 15.01
C ARG A 187 18.85 -9.72 15.67
N ILE A 188 19.75 -10.59 15.20
CA ILE A 188 21.16 -10.62 15.66
C ILE A 188 21.90 -9.37 15.18
N ASN A 189 21.83 -9.05 13.88
CA ASN A 189 22.48 -7.87 13.32
C ASN A 189 22.04 -6.58 13.98
N ARG A 190 20.76 -6.49 14.40
CA ARG A 190 20.23 -5.33 15.12
C ARG A 190 20.98 -5.11 16.44
N LYS A 191 21.27 -6.16 17.21
CA LYS A 191 22.01 -6.03 18.48
C LYS A 191 23.38 -5.42 18.25
N GLU A 192 24.08 -5.80 17.18
CA GLU A 192 25.39 -5.22 16.82
C GLU A 192 25.28 -3.74 16.44
N VAL A 193 24.25 -3.36 15.70
CA VAL A 193 24.00 -1.95 15.32
C VAL A 193 23.74 -1.10 16.55
N VAL A 194 22.91 -1.57 17.47
CA VAL A 194 22.63 -0.87 18.75
C VAL A 194 23.90 -0.60 19.54
N LEU A 195 24.81 -1.58 19.60
CA LEU A 195 26.09 -1.43 20.31
C LEU A 195 27.05 -0.41 19.64
N LYS A 196 26.96 -0.24 18.34
CA LYS A 196 27.84 0.67 17.55
C LYS A 196 27.42 2.14 17.61
N TYR A 197 26.15 2.43 17.86
CA TYR A 197 25.64 3.81 17.80
C TYR A 197 25.44 4.40 19.22
N LYS A 198 26.34 5.31 19.64
CA LYS A 198 26.28 6.00 20.93
C LYS A 198 24.96 6.75 21.22
N ASN A 199 24.28 7.21 20.16
CA ASN A 199 23.03 7.98 20.25
C ASN A 199 21.78 7.14 19.95
N TYR A 200 21.89 5.81 20.01
CA TYR A 200 20.73 4.95 19.81
C TYR A 200 19.74 5.12 20.96
N LYS A 201 18.54 5.58 20.62
CA LYS A 201 17.43 5.63 21.57
C LYS A 201 16.62 4.34 21.40
N LYS A 202 16.60 3.51 22.43
CA LYS A 202 15.76 2.31 22.42
C LYS A 202 14.31 2.78 22.32
N PRO A 203 13.56 2.38 21.25
CA PRO A 203 12.15 2.70 21.16
C PRO A 203 11.37 2.01 22.27
N GLU A 204 10.24 2.59 22.69
CA GLU A 204 9.31 1.97 23.65
C GLU A 204 8.87 0.59 23.17
N ASP A 205 8.53 0.48 21.89
CA ASP A 205 8.25 -0.78 21.22
C ASP A 205 9.53 -1.40 20.65
N ASP A 206 9.69 -2.70 20.81
CA ASP A 206 10.81 -3.46 20.24
C ASP A 206 10.60 -3.72 18.74
N ILE A 207 10.67 -2.62 17.94
CA ILE A 207 10.38 -2.59 16.51
C ILE A 207 11.38 -3.40 15.69
N VAL A 208 10.90 -4.01 14.59
CA VAL A 208 11.73 -4.82 13.69
C VAL A 208 12.57 -3.93 12.76
N PHE A 209 11.96 -2.89 12.17
CA PHE A 209 12.57 -1.99 11.20
C PHE A 209 12.69 -0.57 11.74
N TYR A 210 13.91 -0.01 11.77
CA TYR A 210 14.23 1.21 12.49
C TYR A 210 15.26 2.08 11.74
N GLN A 211 15.32 3.35 12.08
CA GLN A 211 16.41 4.24 11.69
C GLN A 211 17.64 4.01 12.58
N HIS A 212 18.80 4.49 12.12
CA HIS A 212 20.07 4.35 12.88
C HIS A 212 20.02 4.91 14.32
N ASP A 213 19.09 5.82 14.59
CA ASP A 213 18.86 6.42 15.91
C ASP A 213 17.77 5.71 16.74
N GLY A 214 17.24 4.60 16.25
CA GLY A 214 16.21 3.79 16.91
C GLY A 214 14.77 4.20 16.60
N ARG A 215 14.54 5.33 15.91
CA ARG A 215 13.18 5.75 15.52
C ARG A 215 12.58 4.86 14.45
N TRP A 216 11.27 4.95 14.29
CA TRP A 216 10.53 4.30 13.20
C TRP A 216 11.11 4.62 11.82
N LEU A 217 11.32 3.60 10.99
CA LEU A 217 11.77 3.78 9.62
C LEU A 217 10.68 4.48 8.78
N ARG A 218 11.03 5.60 8.15
CA ARG A 218 10.08 6.43 7.41
C ARG A 218 9.69 5.82 6.07
N THR A 219 8.39 5.79 5.77
CA THR A 219 7.86 5.25 4.51
C THR A 219 8.37 5.94 3.26
N ASN A 220 8.64 7.26 3.30
CA ASN A 220 9.22 7.99 2.18
C ASN A 220 10.66 7.53 1.89
N VAL A 221 11.48 7.32 2.92
CA VAL A 221 12.85 6.81 2.80
C VAL A 221 12.84 5.42 2.15
N VAL A 222 11.93 4.53 2.59
CA VAL A 222 11.76 3.19 2.00
C VAL A 222 11.36 3.28 0.53
N ARG A 223 10.45 4.20 0.17
CA ARG A 223 10.00 4.40 -1.22
C ARG A 223 11.11 4.94 -2.11
N GLU A 224 11.90 5.89 -1.62
CA GLU A 224 13.04 6.43 -2.36
C GLU A 224 14.10 5.36 -2.61
N TYR A 225 14.45 4.58 -1.58
CA TYR A 225 15.39 3.50 -1.73
C TYR A 225 14.89 2.41 -2.68
N PHE A 226 13.62 2.02 -2.58
CA PHE A 226 12.99 1.08 -3.51
C PHE A 226 13.12 1.56 -4.97
N LYS A 227 12.83 2.84 -5.23
CA LYS A 227 12.97 3.44 -6.56
C LYS A 227 14.41 3.44 -7.04
N GLU A 228 15.37 3.69 -6.15
CA GLU A 228 16.79 3.65 -6.46
C GLU A 228 17.22 2.24 -6.87
N ILE A 229 16.78 1.20 -6.14
CA ILE A 229 17.05 -0.19 -6.50
C ILE A 229 16.44 -0.57 -7.84
N CYS A 230 15.18 -0.18 -8.12
CA CYS A 230 14.58 -0.41 -9.44
C CYS A 230 15.45 0.17 -10.57
N LYS A 231 15.96 1.38 -10.41
CA LYS A 231 16.83 2.02 -11.41
C LYS A 231 18.14 1.25 -11.60
N ARG A 232 18.79 0.82 -10.51
CA ARG A 232 20.07 0.08 -10.57
C ARG A 232 19.92 -1.30 -11.19
N ALA A 233 18.78 -1.94 -10.90
CA ALA A 233 18.45 -3.23 -11.46
C ALA A 233 17.87 -3.13 -12.88
N GLU A 234 17.78 -1.92 -13.47
CA GLU A 234 17.16 -1.68 -14.79
C GLU A 234 15.75 -2.30 -14.88
N LEU A 235 14.98 -2.14 -13.80
CA LEU A 235 13.61 -2.63 -13.69
C LEU A 235 12.61 -1.49 -13.83
N PRO A 236 11.34 -1.79 -14.17
CA PRO A 236 10.28 -0.79 -14.13
C PRO A 236 10.22 -0.08 -12.77
N ILE A 237 10.14 1.25 -12.78
CA ILE A 237 10.08 2.04 -11.56
C ILE A 237 8.70 1.88 -10.93
N LEU A 238 8.61 0.97 -9.97
CA LEU A 238 7.40 0.69 -9.22
C LEU A 238 7.47 1.29 -7.81
N SER A 239 6.44 1.05 -7.01
CA SER A 239 6.40 1.37 -5.58
C SER A 239 6.50 0.09 -4.74
N PRO A 240 6.85 0.16 -3.44
CA PRO A 240 6.88 -1.02 -2.57
C PRO A 240 5.57 -1.83 -2.55
N HIS A 241 4.44 -1.21 -2.91
CA HIS A 241 3.16 -1.92 -3.03
C HIS A 241 3.16 -2.97 -4.15
N ALA A 242 4.03 -2.81 -5.15
CA ALA A 242 4.23 -3.80 -6.20
C ALA A 242 4.69 -5.16 -5.64
N LEU A 243 5.46 -5.21 -4.54
CA LEU A 243 5.83 -6.47 -3.89
C LEU A 243 4.60 -7.26 -3.41
N ARG A 244 3.61 -6.56 -2.86
CA ARG A 244 2.34 -7.16 -2.47
C ARG A 244 1.53 -7.63 -3.70
N HIS A 245 1.53 -6.86 -4.78
CA HIS A 245 0.89 -7.28 -6.03
C HIS A 245 1.60 -8.49 -6.63
N SER A 246 2.94 -8.51 -6.64
CA SER A 246 3.72 -9.67 -7.09
C SER A 246 3.39 -10.90 -6.26
N HIS A 247 3.33 -10.78 -4.92
CA HIS A 247 2.97 -11.88 -4.05
C HIS A 247 1.60 -12.47 -4.39
N ALA A 248 0.59 -11.60 -4.61
CA ALA A 248 -0.74 -12.05 -4.98
C ALA A 248 -0.78 -12.74 -6.35
N VAL A 249 -0.15 -12.12 -7.36
CA VAL A 249 -0.09 -12.68 -8.72
C VAL A 249 0.62 -14.03 -8.70
N HIS A 250 1.79 -14.13 -8.07
CA HIS A 250 2.53 -15.39 -8.02
C HIS A 250 1.77 -16.50 -7.28
N LEU A 251 1.02 -16.17 -6.23
CA LEU A 251 0.14 -17.16 -5.57
C LEU A 251 -0.98 -17.64 -6.50
N ILE A 252 -1.62 -16.71 -7.23
CA ILE A 252 -2.70 -17.05 -8.16
C ILE A 252 -2.15 -17.86 -9.34
N GLU A 253 -0.99 -17.50 -9.89
CA GLU A 253 -0.30 -18.26 -10.95
C GLU A 253 0.12 -19.67 -10.46
N ALA A 254 0.49 -19.79 -9.17
CA ALA A 254 0.72 -21.07 -8.49
C ALA A 254 -0.59 -21.82 -8.15
N LYS A 255 -1.74 -21.38 -8.67
CA LYS A 255 -3.07 -22.00 -8.48
C LYS A 255 -3.56 -22.01 -7.03
N ALA A 256 -3.10 -21.06 -6.20
CA ALA A 256 -3.65 -20.88 -4.86
C ALA A 256 -5.11 -20.38 -4.94
N ASP A 257 -5.93 -20.85 -4.02
CA ASP A 257 -7.33 -20.44 -3.92
C ASP A 257 -7.46 -18.92 -3.66
N LEU A 258 -8.40 -18.26 -4.36
CA LEU A 258 -8.59 -16.81 -4.26
C LEU A 258 -9.02 -16.36 -2.85
N LYS A 259 -9.73 -17.20 -2.10
CA LYS A 259 -10.10 -16.92 -0.72
C LYS A 259 -8.85 -16.90 0.16
N PHE A 260 -7.98 -17.90 0.01
CA PHE A 260 -6.69 -17.93 0.69
C PHE A 260 -5.84 -16.68 0.40
N VAL A 261 -5.72 -16.28 -0.88
CA VAL A 261 -4.99 -15.07 -1.27
C VAL A 261 -5.62 -13.83 -0.64
N SER A 262 -6.95 -13.70 -0.68
CA SER A 262 -7.69 -12.59 -0.11
C SER A 262 -7.48 -12.46 1.40
N GLU A 263 -7.59 -13.55 2.14
CA GLU A 263 -7.38 -13.61 3.59
C GLU A 263 -5.93 -13.28 3.96
N ARG A 264 -4.96 -13.88 3.25
CA ARG A 264 -3.54 -13.62 3.45
C ARG A 264 -3.16 -12.16 3.24
N LEU A 265 -3.77 -11.51 2.24
CA LEU A 265 -3.59 -10.10 1.97
C LEU A 265 -4.37 -9.20 2.95
N GLY A 266 -5.41 -9.70 3.61
CA GLY A 266 -6.32 -8.91 4.46
C GLY A 266 -7.17 -7.95 3.63
N HIS A 267 -7.80 -8.44 2.56
CA HIS A 267 -8.85 -7.75 1.84
C HIS A 267 -10.19 -7.96 2.53
N SER A 268 -11.03 -6.94 2.56
CA SER A 268 -12.35 -7.01 3.22
C SER A 268 -13.35 -7.89 2.48
N SER A 269 -13.09 -8.25 1.21
CA SER A 269 -13.87 -9.20 0.44
C SER A 269 -13.02 -9.86 -0.65
N ILE A 270 -13.37 -11.08 -1.03
CA ILE A 270 -12.76 -11.83 -2.14
C ILE A 270 -12.90 -11.04 -3.45
N LYS A 271 -14.02 -10.31 -3.62
CA LYS A 271 -14.27 -9.48 -4.79
C LYS A 271 -13.14 -8.49 -5.06
N ILE A 272 -12.55 -7.89 -4.02
CA ILE A 272 -11.41 -6.96 -4.17
C ILE A 272 -10.22 -7.70 -4.80
N THR A 273 -9.95 -8.94 -4.39
CA THR A 273 -8.88 -9.75 -4.97
C THR A 273 -9.20 -10.11 -6.42
N ALA A 274 -10.40 -10.62 -6.68
CA ALA A 274 -10.84 -10.98 -8.02
C ALA A 274 -10.79 -9.78 -8.99
N ASP A 275 -11.41 -8.65 -8.63
CA ASP A 275 -11.44 -7.44 -9.46
C ASP A 275 -10.03 -6.88 -9.70
N THR A 276 -9.15 -6.97 -8.69
CA THR A 276 -7.78 -6.48 -8.77
C THR A 276 -6.93 -7.33 -9.72
N TYR A 277 -7.07 -8.65 -9.69
CA TYR A 277 -6.23 -9.59 -10.45
C TYR A 277 -6.97 -10.28 -11.60
N LEU A 278 -8.04 -9.67 -12.10
CA LEU A 278 -8.94 -10.24 -13.14
C LEU A 278 -8.19 -10.74 -14.40
N HIS A 279 -7.14 -10.02 -14.83
CA HIS A 279 -6.36 -10.41 -16.01
C HIS A 279 -5.56 -11.70 -15.79
N VAL A 280 -5.12 -11.96 -14.56
CA VAL A 280 -4.41 -13.21 -14.20
C VAL A 280 -5.41 -14.35 -14.09
N THR A 281 -6.58 -14.11 -13.49
CA THR A 281 -7.63 -15.14 -13.36
C THR A 281 -8.17 -15.60 -14.71
N LYS A 282 -8.33 -14.70 -15.69
CA LYS A 282 -8.75 -15.05 -17.06
C LYS A 282 -7.76 -15.99 -17.76
N LYS A 283 -6.45 -15.80 -17.55
CA LYS A 283 -5.46 -16.72 -18.11
C LYS A 283 -5.59 -18.11 -17.46
N ILE A 284 -5.80 -18.16 -16.15
CA ILE A 284 -6.00 -19.42 -15.42
C ILE A 284 -7.30 -20.13 -15.83
N GLU A 285 -8.39 -19.38 -16.13
CA GLU A 285 -9.64 -19.95 -16.65
C GLU A 285 -9.41 -20.69 -17.97
N ASN A 286 -8.64 -20.11 -18.89
CA ASN A 286 -8.30 -20.78 -20.15
C ASN A 286 -7.48 -22.04 -19.91
N ASP A 287 -6.44 -21.97 -19.07
CA ASP A 287 -5.62 -23.12 -18.69
C ASP A 287 -6.45 -24.23 -18.01
N ALA A 288 -7.41 -23.85 -17.16
CA ALA A 288 -8.32 -24.77 -16.48
C ALA A 288 -9.26 -25.48 -17.46
N LEU A 289 -9.77 -24.75 -18.47
CA LEU A 289 -10.60 -25.34 -19.51
C LEU A 289 -9.81 -26.37 -20.34
N GLU A 290 -8.58 -26.05 -20.73
CA GLU A 290 -7.71 -27.01 -21.41
C GLU A 290 -7.44 -28.26 -20.55
N MET A 291 -7.19 -28.08 -19.26
CA MET A 291 -7.01 -29.20 -18.33
C MET A 291 -8.28 -30.05 -18.21
N TYR A 292 -9.45 -29.41 -18.16
CA TYR A 292 -10.74 -30.12 -18.14
C TYR A 292 -10.95 -30.95 -19.41
N LEU A 293 -10.69 -30.39 -20.57
CA LEU A 293 -10.80 -31.09 -21.85
C LEU A 293 -9.85 -32.28 -21.93
N ARG A 294 -8.61 -32.15 -21.43
CA ARG A 294 -7.64 -33.26 -21.35
C ARG A 294 -8.06 -34.34 -20.35
N TYR A 295 -8.68 -33.94 -19.23
CA TYR A 295 -9.15 -34.88 -18.21
C TYR A 295 -10.37 -35.67 -18.65
N THR A 296 -11.28 -35.03 -19.36
CA THR A 296 -12.55 -35.65 -19.79
C THR A 296 -12.45 -36.42 -21.10
N ASN A 297 -11.34 -36.31 -21.86
CA ASN A 297 -11.15 -36.93 -23.19
C ASN A 297 -12.31 -36.65 -24.15
N ILE A 298 -12.97 -35.49 -24.05
CA ILE A 298 -14.06 -35.04 -24.93
C ILE A 298 -13.48 -34.05 -25.97
#